data_d20944e67b90c3539c0cba61e7805249
#
_entry.id   d20944e67b90c3539c0cba61e7805249
#
_cell.length_a   1.000
_cell.length_b   1.000
_cell.length_c   1.000
_cell.angle_alpha   90.00
_cell.angle_beta   90.00
_cell.angle_gamma   90.00
#
_symmetry.space_group_name_H-M   'P 1'
#
loop_
_entity.id
_entity.type
_entity.pdbx_description
1 polymer ?
#
loop_
_entity_poly.entity_id
_entity_poly.type
_entity_poly.pdbx_seq_one_letter_code
_entity_poly.pdbx_strand_id
1 'polypeptide(L)'
;MGTLEMLHEKRAHILELAQRHGVTSVRVFGSVVRGQDKAASDIDLLVTVGAETTSWFPAGLILDLQVLLGRRVEIVTERGLNPALRDGVLAEAVHI
;
A
#
# COMPACT_ATOMS: atom_id res chain seq x y z
N MET A 1 -2.41 18.28 -7.40
CA MET A 1 -2.21 17.47 -6.17
C MET A 1 -1.39 16.25 -6.52
N GLY A 2 -0.36 15.95 -5.74
CA GLY A 2 0.45 14.75 -5.93
C GLY A 2 -0.24 13.51 -5.37
N THR A 3 0.22 12.35 -5.81
CA THR A 3 -0.36 11.07 -5.37
C THR A 3 -0.17 10.86 -3.87
N LEU A 4 1.00 11.19 -3.32
CA LEU A 4 1.24 11.05 -1.89
C LEU A 4 0.30 11.92 -1.05
N GLU A 5 0.04 13.15 -1.50
CA GLU A 5 -0.94 14.03 -0.83
C GLU A 5 -2.34 13.43 -0.87
N MET A 6 -2.74 12.86 -2.01
CA MET A 6 -4.04 12.21 -2.15
C MET A 6 -4.16 11.02 -1.19
N LEU A 7 -3.10 10.23 -1.03
CA LEU A 7 -3.09 9.13 -0.07
C LEU A 7 -3.22 9.64 1.36
N HIS A 8 -2.52 10.72 1.71
CA HIS A 8 -2.64 11.34 3.03
C HIS A 8 -4.05 11.84 3.30
N GLU A 9 -4.69 12.46 2.32
CA GLU A 9 -6.08 12.93 2.48
C GLU A 9 -7.06 11.80 2.70
N LYS A 10 -6.84 10.66 2.03
CA LYS A 10 -7.70 9.48 2.15
C LYS A 10 -7.25 8.49 3.22
N ARG A 11 -6.28 8.88 4.03
CA ARG A 11 -5.64 8.02 5.02
C ARG A 11 -6.62 7.28 5.92
N ALA A 12 -7.57 7.99 6.51
CA ALA A 12 -8.52 7.37 7.43
C ALA A 12 -9.32 6.25 6.76
N HIS A 13 -9.76 6.47 5.53
CA HIS A 13 -10.52 5.48 4.77
C HIS A 13 -9.64 4.30 4.35
N ILE A 14 -8.40 4.58 3.93
CA ILE A 14 -7.44 3.53 3.56
C ILE A 14 -7.17 2.63 4.77
N LEU A 15 -6.90 3.22 5.93
CA LEU A 15 -6.62 2.45 7.16
C LEU A 15 -7.83 1.66 7.63
N GLU A 16 -9.04 2.20 7.48
CA GLU A 16 -10.27 1.47 7.81
C GLU A 16 -10.42 0.22 6.93
N LEU A 17 -10.24 0.37 5.62
CA LEU A 17 -10.28 -0.77 4.71
C LEU A 17 -9.20 -1.79 5.03
N ALA A 18 -7.98 -1.31 5.29
CA ALA A 18 -6.86 -2.17 5.64
C ALA A 18 -7.15 -3.00 6.91
N GLN A 19 -7.69 -2.36 7.94
CA GLN A 19 -8.04 -3.05 9.18
C GLN A 19 -9.08 -4.14 8.98
N ARG A 20 -10.05 -3.94 8.09
CA ARG A 20 -11.04 -4.96 7.75
C ARG A 20 -10.41 -6.22 7.18
N HIS A 21 -9.25 -6.10 6.56
CA HIS A 21 -8.52 -7.23 5.97
C HIS A 21 -7.38 -7.74 6.84
N GLY A 22 -7.28 -7.27 8.09
CA GLY A 22 -6.26 -7.74 9.02
C GLY A 22 -4.91 -7.02 8.93
N VAL A 23 -4.87 -5.89 8.23
CA VAL A 23 -3.65 -5.08 8.09
C VAL A 23 -3.56 -4.09 9.25
N THR A 24 -2.39 -4.01 9.88
CA THR A 24 -2.15 -3.15 11.04
C THR A 24 -1.40 -1.87 10.71
N SER A 25 -0.64 -1.84 9.63
CA SER A 25 0.00 -0.62 9.17
C SER A 25 0.15 -0.60 7.66
N VAL A 26 0.14 0.60 7.08
CA VAL A 26 0.26 0.82 5.64
C VAL A 26 1.35 1.85 5.39
N ARG A 27 2.31 1.47 4.57
CA ARG A 27 3.35 2.38 4.07
C ARG A 27 3.31 2.39 2.55
N VAL A 28 3.76 3.46 1.95
CA VAL A 28 3.88 3.59 0.51
C VAL A 28 5.35 3.66 0.13
N PHE A 29 5.70 3.02 -0.99
CA PHE A 29 7.05 3.03 -1.52
C PHE A 29 7.01 3.13 -3.05
N GLY A 30 8.15 3.08 -3.69
CA GLY A 30 8.23 3.08 -5.13
C GLY A 30 8.09 4.47 -5.77
N SER A 31 7.58 4.51 -6.98
CA SER A 31 7.54 5.74 -7.78
C SER A 31 6.76 6.87 -7.14
N VAL A 32 5.71 6.56 -6.37
CA VAL A 32 4.91 7.57 -5.66
C VAL A 32 5.77 8.35 -4.66
N VAL A 33 6.58 7.65 -3.88
CA VAL A 33 7.45 8.30 -2.88
C VAL A 33 8.54 9.12 -3.55
N ARG A 34 9.05 8.65 -4.68
CA ARG A 34 10.09 9.36 -5.43
C ARG A 34 9.55 10.53 -6.26
N GLY A 35 8.22 10.72 -6.32
CA GLY A 35 7.61 11.74 -7.14
C GLY A 35 7.72 11.47 -8.64
N GLN A 36 7.88 10.22 -9.03
CA GLN A 36 8.09 9.80 -10.41
C GLN A 36 6.90 9.06 -11.01
N ASP A 37 5.82 8.91 -10.25
CA ASP A 37 4.64 8.19 -10.72
C ASP A 37 3.88 8.99 -11.78
N LYS A 38 3.23 8.24 -12.66
CA LYS A 38 2.33 8.75 -13.69
C LYS A 38 0.93 8.23 -13.42
N ALA A 39 -0.06 8.75 -14.11
CA ALA A 39 -1.45 8.34 -13.93
C ALA A 39 -1.65 6.82 -14.09
N ALA A 40 -0.86 6.17 -14.94
CA ALA A 40 -0.92 4.72 -15.17
C ALA A 40 0.00 3.92 -14.26
N SER A 41 0.82 4.56 -13.43
CA SER A 41 1.72 3.84 -12.51
C SER A 41 0.93 3.18 -11.39
N ASP A 42 1.41 2.01 -10.94
CA ASP A 42 0.85 1.35 -9.77
C ASP A 42 1.19 2.13 -8.50
N ILE A 43 0.28 2.08 -7.53
CA ILE A 43 0.57 2.55 -6.17
C ILE A 43 1.09 1.34 -5.40
N ASP A 44 2.34 1.41 -4.95
CA ASP A 44 3.00 0.31 -4.25
C ASP A 44 2.87 0.50 -2.74
N LEU A 45 2.18 -0.44 -2.09
CA LEU A 45 1.96 -0.39 -0.65
C LEU A 45 2.68 -1.54 0.05
N LEU A 46 3.37 -1.20 1.11
CA LEU A 46 4.02 -2.15 2.02
C LEU A 46 3.18 -2.22 3.29
N VAL A 47 2.64 -3.38 3.59
CA VAL A 47 1.72 -3.55 4.72
C VAL A 47 2.29 -4.49 5.77
N THR A 48 1.90 -4.25 7.01
CA THR A 48 2.13 -5.16 8.13
C THR A 48 0.79 -5.81 8.45
N VAL A 49 0.78 -7.13 8.59
CA VAL A 49 -0.44 -7.88 8.89
C VAL A 49 -0.47 -8.31 10.34
N GLY A 50 -1.68 -8.41 10.90
CA GLY A 50 -1.91 -8.95 12.23
C GLY A 50 -1.96 -10.48 12.23
N ALA A 51 -2.55 -11.04 13.29
CA ALA A 51 -2.65 -12.50 13.46
C ALA A 51 -3.52 -13.17 12.40
N GLU A 52 -4.55 -12.47 11.93
CA GLU A 52 -5.50 -13.02 10.97
C GLU A 52 -5.74 -12.03 9.84
N THR A 53 -5.83 -12.54 8.62
CA THR A 53 -6.21 -11.78 7.43
C THR A 53 -7.49 -12.37 6.86
N THR A 54 -8.19 -11.61 6.04
CA THR A 54 -9.37 -12.11 5.33
C THR A 54 -8.98 -13.18 4.32
N SER A 55 -9.94 -14.02 3.96
CA SER A 55 -9.78 -14.95 2.85
C SER A 55 -9.44 -14.16 1.59
N TRP A 56 -8.63 -14.76 0.72
CA TRP A 56 -8.19 -14.14 -0.53
C TRP A 56 -7.26 -12.93 -0.33
N PHE A 57 -6.78 -12.70 0.89
CA PHE A 57 -5.78 -11.66 1.11
C PHE A 57 -4.54 -11.94 0.24
N PRO A 58 -3.94 -10.94 -0.45
CA PRO A 58 -4.32 -9.53 -0.39
C PRO A 58 -5.32 -9.07 -1.46
N ALA A 59 -5.87 -9.98 -2.26
CA ALA A 59 -6.70 -9.61 -3.42
C ALA A 59 -7.92 -8.78 -3.04
N GLY A 60 -8.61 -9.11 -1.96
CA GLY A 60 -9.77 -8.34 -1.50
C GLY A 60 -9.42 -6.90 -1.16
N LEU A 61 -8.33 -6.71 -0.44
CA LEU A 61 -7.87 -5.35 -0.10
C LEU A 61 -7.41 -4.59 -1.33
N ILE A 62 -6.71 -5.24 -2.25
CA ILE A 62 -6.30 -4.61 -3.50
C ILE A 62 -7.53 -4.07 -4.25
N LEU A 63 -8.57 -4.88 -4.39
CA LEU A 63 -9.78 -4.46 -5.08
C LEU A 63 -10.48 -3.28 -4.39
N ASP A 64 -10.59 -3.34 -3.06
CA ASP A 64 -11.21 -2.25 -2.29
C ASP A 64 -10.44 -0.94 -2.46
N LEU A 65 -9.11 -1.00 -2.39
CA LEU A 65 -8.28 0.20 -2.55
C LEU A 65 -8.28 0.72 -3.99
N GLN A 66 -8.33 -0.15 -4.99
CA GLN A 66 -8.43 0.29 -6.38
C GLN A 66 -9.72 1.03 -6.65
N VAL A 67 -10.83 0.59 -6.06
CA VAL A 67 -12.11 1.30 -6.16
C VAL A 67 -12.01 2.68 -5.49
N LEU A 68 -11.43 2.74 -4.29
CA LEU A 68 -11.28 4.00 -3.55
C LEU A 68 -10.37 4.99 -4.27
N LEU A 69 -9.23 4.51 -4.79
CA LEU A 69 -8.16 5.38 -5.29
C LEU A 69 -8.24 5.62 -6.80
N GLY A 70 -9.00 4.82 -7.52
CA GLY A 70 -9.11 4.94 -8.98
C GLY A 70 -7.82 4.60 -9.73
N ARG A 71 -6.93 3.82 -9.11
CA ARG A 71 -5.65 3.41 -9.69
C ARG A 71 -5.32 2.00 -9.31
N ARG A 72 -4.46 1.35 -10.11
CA ARG A 72 -3.96 0.02 -9.75
C ARG A 72 -3.11 0.11 -8.49
N VAL A 73 -3.29 -0.88 -7.63
CA VAL A 73 -2.61 -0.96 -6.34
C VAL A 73 -1.90 -2.30 -6.26
N GLU A 74 -0.65 -2.28 -5.83
CA GLU A 74 0.13 -3.46 -5.53
C GLU A 74 0.37 -3.49 -4.02
N ILE A 75 0.14 -4.64 -3.40
CA ILE A 75 0.34 -4.81 -1.96
C ILE A 75 1.37 -5.89 -1.72
N VAL A 76 2.40 -5.56 -0.96
CA VAL A 76 3.39 -6.53 -0.48
C VAL A 76 3.45 -6.47 1.03
N THR A 77 3.75 -7.61 1.65
CA THR A 77 4.01 -7.69 3.09
C THR A 77 5.51 -7.66 3.31
N GLU A 78 5.94 -7.25 4.52
CA GLU A 78 7.37 -7.28 4.83
C GLU A 78 7.96 -8.68 4.69
N ARG A 79 7.23 -9.71 5.10
CA ARG A 79 7.66 -11.10 4.97
C ARG A 79 7.76 -11.56 3.52
N GLY A 80 6.92 -11.01 2.66
CA GLY A 80 6.89 -11.35 1.24
C GLY A 80 7.89 -10.60 0.39
N LEU A 81 8.63 -9.65 0.97
CA LEU A 81 9.64 -8.91 0.23
C LEU A 81 10.79 -9.81 -0.20
N ASN A 82 11.18 -9.71 -1.47
CA ASN A 82 12.39 -10.34 -1.97
C ASN A 82 13.59 -9.82 -1.16
N PRO A 83 14.41 -10.71 -0.56
CA PRO A 83 15.55 -10.29 0.25
C PRO A 83 16.49 -9.31 -0.47
N ALA A 84 16.65 -9.44 -1.77
CA ALA A 84 17.50 -8.55 -2.56
C ALA A 84 16.99 -7.11 -2.61
N LEU A 85 15.65 -6.92 -2.46
CA LEU A 85 15.00 -5.61 -2.53
C LEU A 85 14.61 -5.06 -1.16
N ARG A 86 14.68 -5.89 -0.12
CA ARG A 86 14.14 -5.59 1.20
C ARG A 86 14.68 -4.30 1.79
N ASP A 87 16.00 -4.17 1.85
CA ASP A 87 16.63 -3.00 2.49
C ASP A 87 16.27 -1.70 1.77
N GLY A 88 16.26 -1.71 0.45
CA GLY A 88 15.89 -0.55 -0.35
C GLY A 88 14.43 -0.14 -0.15
N VAL A 89 13.52 -1.12 -0.13
CA VAL A 89 12.09 -0.85 0.08
C VAL A 89 11.85 -0.30 1.49
N LEU A 90 12.44 -0.93 2.50
CA LEU A 90 12.27 -0.48 3.90
C LEU A 90 12.83 0.92 4.12
N ALA A 91 13.96 1.25 3.48
CA ALA A 91 14.56 2.58 3.58
C ALA A 91 13.71 3.66 2.90
N GLU A 92 13.03 3.31 1.81
CA GLU A 92 12.22 4.24 1.03
C GLU A 92 10.80 4.41 1.57
N ALA A 93 10.22 3.37 2.15
CA ALA A 93 8.82 3.35 2.53
C ALA A 93 8.48 4.40 3.60
N VAL A 94 7.36 5.10 3.40
CA VAL A 94 6.86 6.10 4.33
C VAL A 94 5.41 5.79 4.70
N HIS A 95 5.02 6.10 5.92
CA HIS A 95 3.63 5.97 6.35
C HIS A 95 2.75 6.99 5.62
N ILE A 96 1.54 6.55 5.31
CA ILE A 96 0.55 7.44 4.69
C ILE A 96 -0.07 8.40 5.68
#